data_11f7e976cbbb4ee84de5b8567f601300
#
_entry.id   11f7e976cbbb4ee84de5b8567f601300
#
_cell.length_a   1.000
_cell.length_b   1.000
_cell.length_c   1.000
_cell.angle_alpha   90.00
_cell.angle_beta   90.00
_cell.angle_gamma   90.00
#
_symmetry.space_group_name_H-M   'P 1'
#
loop_
_entity.id
_entity.type
_entity.pdbx_description
1 polymer ?
#
loop_
_entity_poly.entity_id
_entity_poly.type
_entity_poly.pdbx_seq_one_letter_code
_entity_poly.pdbx_strand_id
1 'polypeptide(L)'
;MPNHLKILTLAAMLTIPGRAFALEDSYLPASKIPYVSEAPDQPQRLGPLWGERAKGPAGTLLKIPGNWRAPVHAHTADYRAVVIQGLWAHWQMEGGEASKVELPPGSYWTQKANEMHDDACLSDTECVILLINTEPYETYLPK
;
A
#
# COMPACT_ATOMS: atom_id res chain seq x y z
N MET A 1 -59.06 -28.57 30.36
CA MET A 1 -58.00 -27.55 30.26
C MET A 1 -56.86 -28.19 29.50
N PRO A 2 -56.54 -27.80 28.28
CA PRO A 2 -55.41 -28.37 27.53
C PRO A 2 -54.09 -27.70 27.87
N ASN A 3 -53.10 -28.49 28.30
CA ASN A 3 -51.74 -28.07 28.55
C ASN A 3 -51.01 -27.84 27.22
N HIS A 4 -50.62 -26.59 26.95
CA HIS A 4 -49.76 -26.26 25.84
C HIS A 4 -48.30 -26.49 26.23
N LEU A 5 -47.72 -27.56 25.71
CA LEU A 5 -46.30 -27.86 25.77
C LEU A 5 -45.53 -26.90 24.83
N LYS A 6 -44.81 -25.96 25.39
CA LYS A 6 -43.92 -25.09 24.60
C LYS A 6 -42.66 -25.85 24.24
N ILE A 7 -42.48 -26.18 22.99
CA ILE A 7 -41.24 -26.74 22.45
C ILE A 7 -40.26 -25.60 22.27
N LEU A 8 -39.20 -25.56 23.06
CA LEU A 8 -38.07 -24.63 22.92
C LEU A 8 -37.12 -25.21 21.86
N THR A 9 -37.13 -24.62 20.67
CA THR A 9 -36.19 -25.00 19.61
C THR A 9 -34.85 -24.33 19.91
N LEU A 10 -33.87 -25.09 20.34
CA LEU A 10 -32.51 -24.63 20.53
C LEU A 10 -31.82 -24.57 19.17
N ALA A 11 -31.63 -23.37 18.61
CA ALA A 11 -30.84 -23.14 17.40
C ALA A 11 -29.35 -23.29 17.74
N ALA A 12 -28.76 -24.43 17.34
CA ALA A 12 -27.31 -24.60 17.41
C ALA A 12 -26.63 -23.68 16.37
N MET A 13 -25.99 -22.63 16.80
CA MET A 13 -25.09 -21.84 15.93
C MET A 13 -23.87 -22.71 15.63
N LEU A 14 -23.77 -23.20 14.39
CA LEU A 14 -22.56 -23.80 13.86
C LEU A 14 -21.52 -22.66 13.68
N THR A 15 -20.57 -22.54 14.61
CA THR A 15 -19.38 -21.74 14.40
C THR A 15 -18.47 -22.47 13.42
N ILE A 16 -18.45 -22.04 12.17
CA ILE A 16 -17.45 -22.49 11.20
C ILE A 16 -16.11 -21.93 11.67
N PRO A 17 -15.13 -22.78 12.08
CA PRO A 17 -13.81 -22.27 12.42
C PRO A 17 -13.23 -21.63 11.16
N GLY A 18 -12.94 -20.33 11.21
CA GLY A 18 -12.23 -19.64 10.15
C GLY A 18 -10.92 -20.41 9.90
N ARG A 19 -10.77 -20.97 8.70
CA ARG A 19 -9.48 -21.53 8.27
C ARG A 19 -8.48 -20.37 8.25
N ALA A 20 -7.63 -20.31 9.26
CA ALA A 20 -6.38 -19.55 9.13
C ALA A 20 -5.61 -20.22 8.00
N PHE A 21 -5.47 -19.54 6.87
CA PHE A 21 -4.54 -19.99 5.82
C PHE A 21 -3.15 -19.91 6.42
N ALA A 22 -2.50 -21.06 6.59
CA ALA A 22 -1.11 -21.11 6.98
C ALA A 22 -0.29 -20.35 5.92
N LEU A 23 0.61 -19.48 6.38
CA LEU A 23 1.56 -18.85 5.49
C LEU A 23 2.55 -19.93 5.03
N GLU A 24 2.69 -20.09 3.71
CA GLU A 24 3.70 -20.99 3.13
C GLU A 24 5.00 -20.23 2.93
N ASP A 25 6.12 -20.92 3.14
CA ASP A 25 7.45 -20.35 2.86
C ASP A 25 7.56 -20.04 1.37
N SER A 26 7.92 -18.79 1.06
CA SER A 26 8.15 -18.35 -0.32
C SER A 26 9.37 -17.44 -0.38
N TYR A 27 10.12 -17.56 -1.48
CA TYR A 27 11.34 -16.79 -1.71
C TYR A 27 11.27 -16.13 -3.08
N LEU A 28 11.27 -14.80 -3.12
CA LEU A 28 11.29 -14.02 -4.35
C LEU A 28 12.57 -13.16 -4.39
N PRO A 29 13.63 -13.63 -5.08
CA PRO A 29 14.84 -12.83 -5.25
C PRO A 29 14.55 -11.49 -5.92
N ALA A 30 15.22 -10.42 -5.53
CA ALA A 30 14.99 -9.07 -6.07
C ALA A 30 15.07 -9.00 -7.60
N SER A 31 15.94 -9.80 -8.22
CA SER A 31 16.11 -9.91 -9.68
C SER A 31 14.94 -10.61 -10.38
N LYS A 32 14.01 -11.21 -9.63
CA LYS A 32 12.85 -11.95 -10.16
C LYS A 32 11.53 -11.23 -9.91
N ILE A 33 11.56 -10.09 -9.25
CA ILE A 33 10.34 -9.27 -9.02
C ILE A 33 9.82 -8.78 -10.37
N PRO A 34 8.55 -9.06 -10.71
CA PRO A 34 7.98 -8.73 -12.02
C PRO A 34 7.53 -7.27 -12.04
N TYR A 35 8.47 -6.34 -12.23
CA TYR A 35 8.14 -4.93 -12.32
C TYR A 35 7.35 -4.59 -13.59
N VAL A 36 6.21 -3.92 -13.41
CA VAL A 36 5.33 -3.45 -14.48
C VAL A 36 5.11 -1.93 -14.38
N SER A 37 4.93 -1.25 -15.51
CA SER A 37 4.48 0.14 -15.54
C SER A 37 2.96 0.19 -15.45
N GLU A 38 2.42 1.15 -14.69
CA GLU A 38 0.96 1.37 -14.62
C GLU A 38 0.41 1.98 -15.90
N ALA A 39 1.20 2.82 -16.58
CA ALA A 39 0.87 3.43 -17.86
C ALA A 39 2.13 3.57 -18.71
N PRO A 40 1.99 3.57 -20.07
CA PRO A 40 3.13 3.56 -20.98
C PRO A 40 4.09 4.74 -20.83
N ASP A 41 3.58 5.89 -20.45
CA ASP A 41 4.30 7.18 -20.31
C ASP A 41 4.70 7.49 -18.86
N GLN A 42 4.40 6.59 -17.93
CA GLN A 42 4.76 6.74 -16.54
C GLN A 42 6.11 6.08 -16.24
N PRO A 43 7.07 6.78 -15.61
CA PRO A 43 8.40 6.23 -15.36
C PRO A 43 8.44 5.27 -14.16
N GLN A 44 7.46 5.36 -13.26
CA GLN A 44 7.39 4.48 -12.10
C GLN A 44 7.02 3.05 -12.49
N ARG A 45 7.57 2.10 -11.73
CA ARG A 45 7.31 0.68 -11.91
C ARG A 45 6.88 0.05 -10.60
N LEU A 46 5.88 -0.81 -10.69
CA LEU A 46 5.33 -1.55 -9.55
C LEU A 46 5.79 -2.99 -9.58
N GLY A 47 6.36 -3.45 -8.49
CA GLY A 47 6.77 -4.84 -8.27
C GLY A 47 5.90 -5.47 -7.17
N PRO A 48 4.85 -6.23 -7.51
CA PRO A 48 4.01 -6.88 -6.52
C PRO A 48 4.81 -7.95 -5.76
N LEU A 49 4.72 -7.93 -4.43
CA LEU A 49 5.31 -8.93 -3.54
C LEU A 49 4.25 -9.91 -3.01
N TRP A 50 3.10 -9.39 -2.61
CA TRP A 50 1.92 -10.17 -2.21
C TRP A 50 0.65 -9.34 -2.41
N GLY A 51 -0.49 -10.04 -2.56
CA GLY A 51 -1.79 -9.40 -2.74
C GLY A 51 -1.94 -8.66 -4.07
N GLU A 52 -3.07 -8.00 -4.23
CA GLU A 52 -3.38 -7.13 -5.37
C GLU A 52 -3.77 -5.75 -4.84
N ARG A 53 -2.94 -4.76 -5.06
CA ARG A 53 -3.07 -3.39 -4.54
C ARG A 53 -4.46 -2.77 -4.77
N ALA A 54 -5.03 -2.95 -5.94
CA ALA A 54 -6.34 -2.41 -6.30
C ALA A 54 -7.54 -3.20 -5.72
N LYS A 55 -7.30 -4.34 -5.06
CA LYS A 55 -8.37 -5.21 -4.56
C LYS A 55 -8.38 -5.37 -3.03
N GLY A 56 -7.29 -5.08 -2.36
CA GLY A 56 -7.21 -5.24 -0.91
C GLY A 56 -5.79 -5.23 -0.37
N PRO A 57 -5.55 -5.95 0.73
CA PRO A 57 -4.23 -5.95 1.36
C PRO A 57 -3.13 -6.38 0.41
N ALA A 58 -2.08 -5.58 0.31
CA ALA A 58 -0.96 -5.84 -0.58
C ALA A 58 0.35 -5.23 -0.08
N GLY A 59 1.47 -5.84 -0.52
CA GLY A 59 2.80 -5.26 -0.45
C GLY A 59 3.37 -5.11 -1.85
N THR A 60 3.80 -3.91 -2.18
CA THR A 60 4.26 -3.55 -3.53
C THR A 60 5.55 -2.76 -3.43
N LEU A 61 6.59 -3.14 -4.17
CA LEU A 61 7.73 -2.26 -4.38
C LEU A 61 7.41 -1.24 -5.47
N LEU A 62 7.68 0.01 -5.16
CA LEU A 62 7.62 1.12 -6.11
C LEU A 62 9.06 1.49 -6.48
N LYS A 63 9.39 1.45 -7.77
CA LYS A 63 10.64 1.95 -8.33
C LYS A 63 10.41 3.27 -9.03
N ILE A 64 11.22 4.25 -8.71
CA ILE A 64 11.18 5.62 -9.25
C ILE A 64 12.56 5.97 -9.79
N PRO A 65 12.68 6.54 -10.99
CA PRO A 65 13.96 7.05 -11.49
C PRO A 65 14.57 8.10 -10.57
N GLY A 66 15.90 8.19 -10.57
CA GLY A 66 16.60 9.26 -9.87
C GLY A 66 16.21 10.66 -10.38
N ASN A 67 16.27 11.65 -9.50
CA ASN A 67 15.93 13.05 -9.79
C ASN A 67 14.52 13.25 -10.37
N TRP A 68 13.57 12.36 -10.03
CA TRP A 68 12.18 12.44 -10.46
C TRP A 68 11.28 12.92 -9.33
N ARG A 69 10.33 13.79 -9.66
CA ARG A 69 9.29 14.29 -8.75
C ARG A 69 7.92 13.82 -9.25
N ALA A 70 7.11 13.30 -8.35
CA ALA A 70 5.73 12.98 -8.62
C ALA A 70 4.91 14.25 -8.89
N PRO A 71 3.86 14.21 -9.69
CA PRO A 71 2.82 15.22 -9.62
C PRO A 71 2.11 15.13 -8.26
N VAL A 72 1.59 16.23 -7.76
CA VAL A 72 0.73 16.25 -6.57
C VAL A 72 -0.41 15.25 -6.76
N HIS A 73 -0.62 14.38 -5.76
CA HIS A 73 -1.60 13.31 -5.85
C HIS A 73 -2.14 12.92 -4.47
N ALA A 74 -3.15 12.06 -4.46
CA ALA A 74 -3.64 11.38 -3.28
C ALA A 74 -3.98 9.93 -3.59
N HIS A 75 -4.32 9.18 -2.55
CA HIS A 75 -4.70 7.78 -2.66
C HIS A 75 -6.05 7.51 -2.02
N THR A 76 -6.76 6.49 -2.49
CA THR A 76 -8.08 6.11 -1.98
C THR A 76 -8.04 5.41 -0.63
N ALA A 77 -6.86 4.93 -0.20
CA ALA A 77 -6.67 4.22 1.07
C ALA A 77 -5.42 4.72 1.81
N ASP A 78 -5.40 4.53 3.12
CA ASP A 78 -4.19 4.71 3.93
C ASP A 78 -3.10 3.73 3.49
N TYR A 79 -1.85 4.17 3.53
CA TYR A 79 -0.73 3.28 3.34
C TYR A 79 0.41 3.51 4.33
N ARG A 80 1.25 2.51 4.43
CA ARG A 80 2.54 2.55 5.12
C ARG A 80 3.64 2.35 4.11
N ALA A 81 4.77 3.00 4.32
CA ALA A 81 5.90 2.86 3.41
C ALA A 81 7.24 2.81 4.14
N VAL A 82 8.18 2.12 3.50
CA VAL A 82 9.58 2.02 3.94
C VAL A 82 10.47 2.30 2.75
N VAL A 83 11.46 3.17 2.93
CA VAL A 83 12.51 3.39 1.94
C VAL A 83 13.48 2.22 1.96
N ILE A 84 13.63 1.53 0.83
CA ILE A 84 14.57 0.42 0.63
C ILE A 84 15.88 0.94 0.05
N GLN A 85 15.80 1.88 -0.91
CA GLN A 85 16.96 2.40 -1.64
C GLN A 85 16.73 3.86 -2.05
N GLY A 86 17.81 4.62 -2.10
CA GLY A 86 17.81 6.03 -2.52
C GLY A 86 17.41 6.98 -1.41
N LEU A 87 17.46 8.28 -1.70
CA LEU A 87 16.97 9.34 -0.82
C LEU A 87 15.60 9.76 -1.29
N TRP A 88 14.57 9.41 -0.55
CA TRP A 88 13.18 9.80 -0.81
C TRP A 88 12.86 11.12 -0.11
N ALA A 89 11.97 11.91 -0.66
CA ALA A 89 11.39 13.05 0.02
C ALA A 89 9.87 12.97 -0.07
N HIS A 90 9.20 13.34 1.02
CA HIS A 90 7.74 13.32 1.13
C HIS A 90 7.27 14.57 1.88
N TRP A 91 6.18 15.19 1.44
CA TRP A 91 5.59 16.34 2.11
C TRP A 91 4.09 16.50 1.81
N GLN A 92 3.39 17.04 2.79
CA GLN A 92 1.97 17.39 2.66
C GLN A 92 1.81 18.71 1.92
N MET A 93 0.68 18.88 1.23
CA MET A 93 0.37 20.16 0.58
C MET A 93 0.16 21.28 1.59
N GLU A 94 -0.37 20.96 2.77
CA GLU A 94 -0.38 21.90 3.90
C GLU A 94 1.05 22.10 4.41
N GLY A 95 1.53 23.34 4.30
CA GLY A 95 2.93 23.68 4.60
C GLY A 95 3.87 23.64 3.39
N GLY A 96 3.44 23.10 2.27
CA GLY A 96 4.21 23.08 1.02
C GLY A 96 5.60 22.46 1.19
N GLU A 97 6.57 22.91 0.40
CA GLU A 97 7.95 22.41 0.44
C GLU A 97 8.66 22.63 1.79
N ALA A 98 8.19 23.56 2.62
CA ALA A 98 8.75 23.77 3.96
C ALA A 98 8.47 22.57 4.90
N SER A 99 7.47 21.75 4.60
CA SER A 99 7.14 20.52 5.33
C SER A 99 7.85 19.28 4.79
N LYS A 100 8.69 19.43 3.76
CA LYS A 100 9.43 18.34 3.13
C LYS A 100 10.35 17.64 4.13
N VAL A 101 10.21 16.31 4.20
CA VAL A 101 11.04 15.43 5.00
C VAL A 101 11.87 14.55 4.07
N GLU A 102 13.18 14.57 4.25
CA GLU A 102 14.10 13.66 3.57
C GLU A 102 14.17 12.33 4.31
N LEU A 103 14.00 11.26 3.58
CA LEU A 103 13.83 9.91 4.08
C LEU A 103 14.91 8.99 3.46
N PRO A 104 16.05 8.80 4.14
CA PRO A 104 17.06 7.83 3.71
C PRO A 104 16.58 6.38 3.84
N PRO A 105 17.32 5.37 3.30
CA PRO A 105 17.00 3.97 3.44
C PRO A 105 16.76 3.54 4.89
N GLY A 106 15.70 2.75 5.11
CA GLY A 106 15.21 2.34 6.44
C GLY A 106 14.20 3.30 7.06
N SER A 107 13.98 4.49 6.48
CA SER A 107 12.94 5.41 6.94
C SER A 107 11.55 4.84 6.70
N TYR A 108 10.61 5.20 7.58
CA TYR A 108 9.22 4.78 7.56
C TYR A 108 8.29 5.99 7.64
N TRP A 109 7.18 5.95 6.92
CA TRP A 109 6.08 6.91 7.06
C TRP A 109 4.71 6.28 6.86
N THR A 110 3.69 7.03 7.20
CA THR A 110 2.30 6.71 6.91
C THR A 110 1.67 7.88 6.17
N GLN A 111 0.76 7.57 5.25
CA GLN A 111 -0.04 8.54 4.54
C GLN A 111 -1.51 8.18 4.68
N LYS A 112 -2.33 9.15 5.02
CA LYS A 112 -3.78 8.96 5.10
C LYS A 112 -4.42 9.05 3.72
N ALA A 113 -5.50 8.31 3.57
CA ALA A 113 -6.36 8.39 2.39
C ALA A 113 -6.85 9.81 2.14
N ASN A 114 -6.93 10.17 0.87
CA ASN A 114 -7.49 11.42 0.37
C ASN A 114 -6.75 12.70 0.80
N GLU A 115 -5.59 12.60 1.43
CA GLU A 115 -4.73 13.76 1.71
C GLU A 115 -3.74 13.95 0.54
N MET A 116 -3.82 15.14 -0.11
CA MET A 116 -2.90 15.51 -1.18
C MET A 116 -1.49 15.70 -0.65
N HIS A 117 -0.56 15.10 -1.35
CA HIS A 117 0.87 15.16 -1.01
C HIS A 117 1.74 15.16 -2.28
N ASP A 118 3.01 15.34 -2.08
CA ASP A 118 4.01 15.35 -3.13
C ASP A 118 5.23 14.52 -2.68
N ASP A 119 5.92 13.94 -3.64
CA ASP A 119 7.03 13.02 -3.45
C ASP A 119 8.14 13.27 -4.45
N ALA A 120 9.38 12.98 -4.06
CA ALA A 120 10.51 13.02 -4.98
C ALA A 120 11.58 11.97 -4.62
N CYS A 121 12.22 11.43 -5.64
CA CYS A 121 13.50 10.75 -5.51
C CYS A 121 14.62 11.78 -5.69
N LEU A 122 15.36 12.06 -4.63
CA LEU A 122 16.44 13.06 -4.61
C LEU A 122 17.81 12.46 -4.98
N SER A 123 17.91 11.14 -5.11
CA SER A 123 19.14 10.47 -5.53
C SER A 123 19.33 10.58 -7.04
N ASP A 124 20.60 10.52 -7.49
CA ASP A 124 20.93 10.38 -8.91
C ASP A 124 20.54 9.00 -9.48
N THR A 125 20.46 7.99 -8.62
CA THR A 125 20.01 6.63 -8.95
C THR A 125 18.56 6.41 -8.53
N GLU A 126 17.94 5.32 -8.97
CA GLU A 126 16.55 5.02 -8.64
C GLU A 126 16.30 4.93 -7.13
N CYS A 127 15.13 5.35 -6.70
CA CYS A 127 14.59 5.06 -5.39
C CYS A 127 13.71 3.81 -5.43
N VAL A 128 13.75 3.03 -4.36
CA VAL A 128 12.88 1.86 -4.17
C VAL A 128 12.15 1.99 -2.84
N ILE A 129 10.84 1.94 -2.89
CA ILE A 129 9.95 2.11 -1.74
C ILE A 129 9.10 0.83 -1.60
N LEU A 130 8.99 0.30 -0.40
CA LEU A 130 7.98 -0.71 -0.08
C LEU A 130 6.70 0.01 0.35
N LEU A 131 5.60 -0.21 -0.38
CA LEU A 131 4.25 0.26 -0.04
C LEU A 131 3.44 -0.90 0.53
N ILE A 132 2.70 -0.64 1.61
CA ILE A 132 1.82 -1.61 2.26
C ILE A 132 0.46 -0.95 2.45
N ASN A 133 -0.57 -1.47 1.80
CA ASN A 133 -1.97 -1.08 1.97
C ASN A 133 -2.80 -2.23 2.55
N THR A 134 -3.88 -1.91 3.25
CA THR A 134 -4.82 -2.89 3.83
C THR A 134 -6.19 -2.89 3.14
N GLU A 135 -6.48 -1.84 2.38
CA GLU A 135 -7.71 -1.63 1.62
C GLU A 135 -7.38 -1.46 0.13
N PRO A 136 -8.35 -1.57 -0.78
CA PRO A 136 -8.15 -1.25 -2.20
C PRO A 136 -7.55 0.15 -2.38
N TYR A 137 -6.43 0.20 -3.09
CA TYR A 137 -5.58 1.37 -3.17
C TYR A 137 -5.39 1.81 -4.63
N GLU A 138 -5.82 3.02 -4.92
CA GLU A 138 -5.64 3.68 -6.21
C GLU A 138 -5.04 5.07 -6.01
N THR A 139 -4.31 5.55 -7.01
CA THR A 139 -3.74 6.89 -7.05
C THR A 139 -4.59 7.80 -7.93
N TYR A 140 -4.82 9.04 -7.52
CA TYR A 140 -5.53 10.03 -8.31
C TYR A 140 -4.90 11.42 -8.19
N LEU A 141 -5.04 12.22 -9.25
CA LEU A 141 -4.56 13.59 -9.32
C LEU A 141 -5.67 14.56 -8.90
N PRO A 142 -5.32 15.79 -8.43
CA PRO A 142 -6.32 16.84 -8.18
C PRO A 142 -7.06 17.18 -9.49
N LYS A 143 -8.35 17.50 -9.33
CA LYS A 143 -9.21 17.95 -10.44
C LYS A 143 -8.93 19.39 -10.81
#